data_84122fee25d0e92b0ff1a5d57777026d
#
_entry.id   84122fee25d0e92b0ff1a5d57777026d
#
_cell.length_a   1.000
_cell.length_b   1.000
_cell.length_c   1.000
_cell.angle_alpha   90.00
_cell.angle_beta   90.00
_cell.angle_gamma   90.00
#
_symmetry.space_group_name_H-M   'P 1'
#
loop_
_entity.id
_entity.type
_entity.pdbx_description
1 polymer ?
#
loop_
_entity_poly.entity_id
_entity_poly.type
_entity_poly.pdbx_seq_one_letter_code
_entity_poly.pdbx_strand_id
1 'polypeptide(L)'
;KLLFAEREKIQKSITSLKMTQENEGRVNSKAYESVQKINQQTRVALKNSLKAIENEIERVFKEHPELKKNRDLLKSIKGIGTIISAYLVMITHNFTKFKNSRKFACYSGIAPFEHSSGKSVRGKTQVNHFANKKVKALLSMAVQSAKKYNSQIKAYFEKKKEQGKHILLISNNIKFKLVNIAFAVIKRGTPYVDIYKYATVA
;
A
#
# COMPACT_ATOMS: atom_id res chain seq x y z
N LYS A 1 -2.56 -5.08 -15.81
CA LYS A 1 -3.42 -5.72 -14.78
C LYS A 1 -3.02 -7.18 -14.56
N LEU A 2 -2.83 -7.96 -15.63
CA LEU A 2 -2.45 -9.39 -15.54
C LEU A 2 -1.19 -9.61 -14.71
N LEU A 3 -0.11 -8.87 -14.96
CA LEU A 3 1.15 -8.97 -14.19
C LEU A 3 0.93 -8.76 -12.68
N PHE A 4 0.09 -7.80 -12.29
CA PHE A 4 -0.23 -7.57 -10.88
C PHE A 4 -1.11 -8.68 -10.28
N ALA A 5 -2.00 -9.28 -11.05
CA ALA A 5 -2.79 -10.42 -10.60
C ALA A 5 -1.90 -11.63 -10.37
N GLU A 6 -0.99 -11.92 -11.30
CA GLU A 6 -0.06 -13.04 -11.20
C GLU A 6 0.95 -12.85 -10.06
N ARG A 7 1.51 -11.63 -9.93
CA ARG A 7 2.35 -11.25 -8.78
C ARG A 7 1.66 -11.56 -7.45
N GLU A 8 0.36 -11.25 -7.35
CA GLU A 8 -0.40 -11.49 -6.12
C GLU A 8 -0.59 -12.97 -5.82
N LYS A 9 -0.87 -13.79 -6.83
CA LYS A 9 -0.99 -15.26 -6.67
C LYS A 9 0.32 -15.83 -6.12
N ILE A 10 1.44 -15.50 -6.76
CA ILE A 10 2.76 -15.96 -6.33
C ILE A 10 3.07 -15.49 -4.90
N GLN A 11 2.79 -14.23 -4.58
CA GLN A 11 3.01 -13.70 -3.23
C GLN A 11 2.16 -14.43 -2.17
N LYS A 12 0.90 -14.77 -2.49
CA LYS A 12 0.04 -15.56 -1.61
C LYS A 12 0.59 -16.98 -1.41
N SER A 13 1.06 -17.62 -2.48
CA SER A 13 1.67 -18.96 -2.38
C SER A 13 2.93 -18.96 -1.51
N ILE A 14 3.80 -17.97 -1.67
CA ILE A 14 4.99 -17.81 -0.81
C ILE A 14 4.58 -17.63 0.67
N THR A 15 3.57 -16.81 0.93
CA THR A 15 3.09 -16.56 2.30
C THR A 15 2.45 -17.80 2.90
N SER A 16 1.65 -18.56 2.13
CA SER A 16 1.05 -19.81 2.57
C SER A 16 2.10 -20.83 2.99
N LEU A 17 3.12 -21.06 2.14
CA LEU A 17 4.22 -21.99 2.46
C LEU A 17 5.04 -21.53 3.69
N LYS A 18 5.14 -20.24 3.93
CA LYS A 18 5.80 -19.72 5.14
C LYS A 18 4.97 -20.01 6.40
N MET A 19 3.67 -19.78 6.37
CA MET A 19 2.77 -20.02 7.51
C MET A 19 2.67 -21.50 7.88
N THR A 20 2.69 -22.40 6.88
CA THR A 20 2.77 -23.85 7.11
C THR A 20 4.02 -24.19 7.92
N GLN A 21 5.17 -23.62 7.57
CA GLN A 21 6.42 -23.81 8.30
C GLN A 21 6.36 -23.35 9.76
N GLU A 22 5.73 -22.23 10.04
CA GLU A 22 5.61 -21.66 11.40
C GLU A 22 4.65 -22.49 12.28
N ASN A 23 3.60 -23.08 11.70
CA ASN A 23 2.59 -23.84 12.44
C ASN A 23 3.03 -25.29 12.73
N GLU A 24 3.85 -25.88 11.89
CA GLU A 24 4.29 -27.29 11.98
C GLU A 24 5.51 -27.49 12.88
N GLY A 25 6.13 -26.44 13.40
CA GLY A 25 7.31 -26.52 14.28
C GLY A 25 7.11 -27.30 15.60
N ARG A 26 5.93 -27.91 15.78
CA ARG A 26 5.59 -28.76 16.93
C ARG A 26 5.75 -30.28 16.63
N VAL A 27 6.08 -30.66 15.40
CA VAL A 27 6.17 -32.07 14.99
C VAL A 27 7.61 -32.38 14.55
N ASN A 28 8.35 -33.05 15.40
CA ASN A 28 9.72 -33.45 15.14
C ASN A 28 9.73 -34.88 14.51
N SER A 29 9.63 -34.97 13.17
CA SER A 29 9.69 -36.23 12.44
C SER A 29 10.55 -36.11 11.18
N LYS A 30 11.17 -37.20 10.73
CA LYS A 30 11.90 -37.25 9.44
C LYS A 30 11.05 -36.83 8.24
N ALA A 31 9.75 -37.13 8.28
CA ALA A 31 8.79 -36.69 7.27
C ALA A 31 8.67 -35.17 7.24
N TYR A 32 8.66 -34.51 8.41
CA TYR A 32 8.64 -33.05 8.52
C TYR A 32 9.86 -32.40 7.87
N GLU A 33 11.07 -32.92 8.14
CA GLU A 33 12.30 -32.41 7.51
C GLU A 33 12.27 -32.51 5.98
N SER A 34 11.76 -33.64 5.45
CA SER A 34 11.60 -33.83 4.02
C SER A 34 10.61 -32.82 3.41
N VAL A 35 9.48 -32.61 4.04
CA VAL A 35 8.48 -31.61 3.62
C VAL A 35 9.06 -30.20 3.65
N GLN A 36 9.82 -29.86 4.70
CA GLN A 36 10.47 -28.54 4.81
C GLN A 36 11.48 -28.31 3.70
N LYS A 37 12.26 -29.32 3.33
CA LYS A 37 13.23 -29.23 2.23
C LYS A 37 12.52 -28.95 0.89
N ILE A 38 11.42 -29.68 0.61
CA ILE A 38 10.61 -29.48 -0.60
C ILE A 38 9.98 -28.09 -0.60
N ASN A 39 9.39 -27.66 0.51
CA ASN A 39 8.78 -26.33 0.65
C ASN A 39 9.81 -25.21 0.46
N GLN A 40 11.03 -25.39 0.95
CA GLN A 40 12.10 -24.43 0.75
C GLN A 40 12.50 -24.30 -0.73
N GLN A 41 12.63 -25.40 -1.45
CA GLN A 41 12.91 -25.39 -2.90
C GLN A 41 11.79 -24.69 -3.66
N THR A 42 10.53 -25.02 -3.38
CA THR A 42 9.35 -24.37 -3.97
C THR A 42 9.33 -22.87 -3.70
N ARG A 43 9.65 -22.44 -2.48
CA ARG A 43 9.73 -21.02 -2.13
C ARG A 43 10.82 -20.28 -2.91
N VAL A 44 11.96 -20.90 -3.14
CA VAL A 44 13.04 -20.32 -3.96
C VAL A 44 12.56 -20.13 -5.40
N ALA A 45 11.95 -21.15 -6.00
CA ALA A 45 11.39 -21.07 -7.35
C ALA A 45 10.33 -19.97 -7.47
N LEU A 46 9.39 -19.88 -6.52
CA LEU A 46 8.37 -18.84 -6.48
C LEU A 46 8.96 -17.44 -6.31
N LYS A 47 10.03 -17.28 -5.52
CA LYS A 47 10.72 -15.98 -5.41
C LYS A 47 11.38 -15.56 -6.72
N ASN A 48 11.97 -16.50 -7.46
CA ASN A 48 12.53 -16.22 -8.78
C ASN A 48 11.44 -15.81 -9.77
N SER A 49 10.31 -16.50 -9.79
CA SER A 49 9.15 -16.13 -10.60
C SER A 49 8.59 -14.75 -10.21
N LEU A 50 8.54 -14.43 -8.92
CA LEU A 50 8.13 -13.12 -8.43
C LEU A 50 9.03 -12.01 -8.96
N LYS A 51 10.35 -12.23 -8.89
CA LYS A 51 11.36 -11.29 -9.43
C LYS A 51 11.22 -11.10 -10.94
N ALA A 52 10.98 -12.18 -11.68
CA ALA A 52 10.76 -12.11 -13.13
C ALA A 52 9.53 -11.24 -13.48
N ILE A 53 8.40 -11.42 -12.76
CA ILE A 53 7.21 -10.59 -12.95
C ILE A 53 7.47 -9.12 -12.56
N GLU A 54 8.21 -8.87 -11.50
CA GLU A 54 8.56 -7.50 -11.10
C GLU A 54 9.46 -6.83 -12.14
N ASN A 55 10.40 -7.56 -12.75
CA ASN A 55 11.21 -7.08 -13.87
C ASN A 55 10.35 -6.78 -15.10
N GLU A 56 9.35 -7.60 -15.39
CA GLU A 56 8.44 -7.35 -16.50
C GLU A 56 7.57 -6.11 -16.27
N ILE A 57 7.10 -5.90 -15.04
CA ILE A 57 6.43 -4.64 -14.67
C ILE A 57 7.38 -3.45 -14.92
N GLU A 58 8.65 -3.53 -14.52
CA GLU A 58 9.63 -2.48 -14.77
C GLU A 58 9.85 -2.24 -16.27
N ARG A 59 9.89 -3.30 -17.08
CA ARG A 59 10.02 -3.19 -18.54
C ARG A 59 8.87 -2.39 -19.14
N VAL A 60 7.62 -2.71 -18.77
CA VAL A 60 6.43 -1.97 -19.22
C VAL A 60 6.53 -0.48 -18.89
N PHE A 61 7.00 -0.13 -17.68
CA PHE A 61 7.19 1.29 -17.34
C PHE A 61 8.32 1.97 -18.09
N LYS A 62 9.37 1.24 -18.47
CA LYS A 62 10.46 1.79 -19.32
C LYS A 62 9.97 2.10 -20.74
N GLU A 63 9.07 1.29 -21.27
CA GLU A 63 8.49 1.46 -22.62
C GLU A 63 7.46 2.61 -22.70
N HIS A 64 6.93 3.08 -21.54
CA HIS A 64 5.93 4.13 -21.45
C HIS A 64 6.41 5.32 -20.61
N PRO A 65 7.07 6.32 -21.19
CA PRO A 65 7.70 7.44 -20.46
C PRO A 65 6.73 8.22 -19.57
N GLU A 66 5.49 8.43 -20.01
CA GLU A 66 4.46 9.14 -19.25
C GLU A 66 4.03 8.37 -17.97
N LEU A 67 3.95 7.03 -18.05
CA LEU A 67 3.65 6.19 -16.87
C LEU A 67 4.84 6.16 -15.92
N LYS A 68 6.06 6.08 -16.48
CA LYS A 68 7.32 6.13 -15.71
C LYS A 68 7.45 7.43 -14.96
N LYS A 69 7.21 8.58 -15.59
CA LYS A 69 7.25 9.91 -14.97
C LYS A 69 6.35 9.96 -13.73
N ASN A 70 5.10 9.57 -13.86
CA ASN A 70 4.14 9.60 -12.74
C ASN A 70 4.50 8.59 -11.65
N ARG A 71 5.00 7.40 -12.01
CA ARG A 71 5.49 6.44 -11.04
C ARG A 71 6.69 6.99 -10.26
N ASP A 72 7.64 7.62 -10.90
CA ASP A 72 8.83 8.17 -10.25
C ASP A 72 8.47 9.34 -9.33
N LEU A 73 7.52 10.18 -9.73
CA LEU A 73 6.92 11.20 -8.86
C LEU A 73 6.29 10.57 -7.59
N LEU A 74 5.55 9.48 -7.72
CA LEU A 74 4.97 8.78 -6.57
C LEU A 74 6.03 8.16 -5.67
N LYS A 75 7.13 7.63 -6.23
CA LYS A 75 8.25 7.07 -5.46
C LYS A 75 8.98 8.10 -4.62
N SER A 76 8.90 9.38 -4.95
CA SER A 76 9.45 10.45 -4.11
C SER A 76 8.76 10.55 -2.75
N ILE A 77 7.52 10.06 -2.63
CA ILE A 77 6.75 10.07 -1.39
C ILE A 77 7.26 8.96 -0.46
N LYS A 78 7.90 9.33 0.64
CA LYS A 78 8.39 8.37 1.63
C LYS A 78 7.25 7.50 2.15
N GLY A 79 7.36 6.19 1.92
CA GLY A 79 6.32 5.20 2.21
C GLY A 79 5.67 4.59 0.96
N ILE A 80 5.81 5.20 -0.21
CA ILE A 80 5.32 4.67 -1.49
C ILE A 80 6.52 4.10 -2.28
N GLY A 81 6.69 2.79 -2.24
CA GLY A 81 7.74 2.08 -2.96
C GLY A 81 7.36 1.74 -4.41
N THR A 82 8.27 1.06 -5.12
CA THR A 82 8.16 0.71 -6.54
C THR A 82 6.84 0.00 -6.90
N ILE A 83 6.45 -1.00 -6.13
CA ILE A 83 5.23 -1.80 -6.41
C ILE A 83 3.97 -0.99 -6.13
N ILE A 84 3.94 -0.23 -5.03
CA ILE A 84 2.76 0.57 -4.68
C ILE A 84 2.56 1.70 -5.69
N SER A 85 3.64 2.39 -6.09
CA SER A 85 3.57 3.45 -7.10
C SER A 85 3.08 2.93 -8.45
N ALA A 86 3.65 1.81 -8.92
CA ALA A 86 3.21 1.16 -10.15
C ALA A 86 1.75 0.71 -10.10
N TYR A 87 1.31 0.15 -8.95
CA TYR A 87 -0.08 -0.24 -8.76
C TYR A 87 -1.04 0.96 -8.75
N LEU A 88 -0.63 2.08 -8.13
CA LEU A 88 -1.43 3.31 -8.13
C LEU A 88 -1.58 3.86 -9.54
N VAL A 89 -0.51 3.95 -10.33
CA VAL A 89 -0.57 4.37 -11.74
C VAL A 89 -1.54 3.49 -12.54
N MET A 90 -1.44 2.17 -12.38
CA MET A 90 -2.31 1.21 -13.07
C MET A 90 -3.79 1.38 -12.67
N ILE A 91 -4.10 1.41 -11.36
CA ILE A 91 -5.51 1.39 -10.90
C ILE A 91 -6.22 2.73 -11.11
N THR A 92 -5.47 3.82 -11.15
CA THR A 92 -6.00 5.17 -11.42
C THR A 92 -6.00 5.51 -12.92
N HIS A 93 -5.55 4.58 -13.79
CA HIS A 93 -5.32 4.83 -15.21
C HIS A 93 -4.47 6.10 -15.40
N ASN A 94 -3.28 6.09 -14.81
CA ASN A 94 -2.38 7.25 -14.81
C ASN A 94 -3.01 8.53 -14.24
N PHE A 95 -3.83 8.39 -13.19
CA PHE A 95 -4.56 9.48 -12.50
C PHE A 95 -5.65 10.17 -13.33
N THR A 96 -6.13 9.55 -14.40
CA THR A 96 -7.24 10.07 -15.23
C THR A 96 -8.60 9.55 -14.77
N LYS A 97 -8.68 8.34 -14.20
CA LYS A 97 -9.94 7.69 -13.83
C LYS A 97 -10.71 8.39 -12.72
N PHE A 98 -10.02 9.06 -11.79
CA PHE A 98 -10.62 9.68 -10.64
C PHE A 98 -10.44 11.20 -10.68
N LYS A 99 -11.54 11.95 -10.63
CA LYS A 99 -11.55 13.42 -10.68
C LYS A 99 -10.68 14.06 -9.57
N ASN A 100 -10.61 13.43 -8.40
CA ASN A 100 -9.82 13.92 -7.26
C ASN A 100 -9.49 12.79 -6.27
N SER A 101 -8.61 13.10 -5.31
CA SER A 101 -8.17 12.18 -4.25
C SER A 101 -9.32 11.64 -3.39
N ARG A 102 -10.38 12.44 -3.14
CA ARG A 102 -11.52 12.02 -2.33
C ARG A 102 -12.32 10.90 -3.04
N LYS A 103 -12.55 11.00 -4.36
CA LYS A 103 -13.20 9.93 -5.13
C LYS A 103 -12.39 8.63 -5.11
N PHE A 104 -11.07 8.73 -5.23
CA PHE A 104 -10.19 7.57 -5.08
C PHE A 104 -10.18 7.02 -3.65
N ALA A 105 -10.23 7.87 -2.63
CA ALA A 105 -10.32 7.46 -1.24
C ALA A 105 -11.64 6.72 -0.94
N CYS A 106 -12.77 7.15 -1.52
CA CYS A 106 -14.03 6.43 -1.47
C CYS A 106 -13.91 5.05 -2.11
N TYR A 107 -13.36 4.97 -3.32
CA TYR A 107 -13.11 3.72 -4.04
C TYR A 107 -12.21 2.76 -3.24
N SER A 108 -11.24 3.29 -2.52
CA SER A 108 -10.28 2.52 -1.70
C SER A 108 -10.81 2.16 -0.32
N GLY A 109 -12.00 2.62 0.07
CA GLY A 109 -12.59 2.39 1.39
C GLY A 109 -11.80 2.99 2.55
N ILE A 110 -11.20 4.15 2.32
CA ILE A 110 -10.48 4.91 3.36
C ILE A 110 -11.18 6.23 3.70
N ALA A 111 -12.05 6.74 2.83
CA ALA A 111 -12.88 7.89 3.15
C ALA A 111 -14.11 7.44 3.97
N PRO A 112 -14.36 8.04 5.13
CA PRO A 112 -15.57 7.78 5.87
C PRO A 112 -16.77 8.48 5.20
N PHE A 113 -17.94 7.84 5.30
CA PHE A 113 -19.22 8.40 4.89
C PHE A 113 -20.07 8.64 6.13
N GLU A 114 -20.72 9.79 6.19
CA GLU A 114 -21.74 10.07 7.18
C GLU A 114 -22.97 9.22 6.87
N HIS A 115 -23.52 8.62 7.91
CA HIS A 115 -24.76 7.89 7.84
C HIS A 115 -25.83 8.73 8.57
N SER A 116 -26.50 9.59 7.82
CA SER A 116 -27.59 10.43 8.34
C SER A 116 -28.80 10.28 7.43
N SER A 117 -29.99 10.22 8.03
CA SER A 117 -31.26 10.26 7.33
C SER A 117 -32.17 11.27 8.02
N GLY A 118 -32.50 12.34 7.30
CA GLY A 118 -33.28 13.46 7.85
C GLY A 118 -32.57 14.19 9.01
N LYS A 119 -33.36 14.79 9.90
CA LYS A 119 -32.87 15.52 11.08
C LYS A 119 -32.64 14.62 12.31
N SER A 120 -33.26 13.45 12.36
CA SER A 120 -33.33 12.60 13.55
C SER A 120 -32.34 11.42 13.57
N VAL A 121 -31.92 10.90 12.41
CA VAL A 121 -31.03 9.74 12.35
C VAL A 121 -29.59 10.18 12.09
N ARG A 122 -28.73 10.07 13.12
CA ARG A 122 -27.28 10.26 13.03
C ARG A 122 -26.56 8.99 13.42
N GLY A 123 -26.23 8.18 12.40
CA GLY A 123 -25.43 6.96 12.60
C GLY A 123 -23.92 7.26 12.70
N LYS A 124 -23.15 6.25 13.15
CA LYS A 124 -21.68 6.35 13.18
C LYS A 124 -21.14 6.45 11.76
N THR A 125 -20.26 7.42 11.54
CA THR A 125 -19.51 7.59 10.29
C THR A 125 -18.64 6.37 10.02
N GLN A 126 -18.87 5.66 8.91
CA GLN A 126 -18.19 4.41 8.56
C GLN A 126 -17.64 4.42 7.14
N VAL A 127 -16.63 3.59 6.90
CA VAL A 127 -16.11 3.36 5.56
C VAL A 127 -16.97 2.34 4.82
N ASN A 128 -17.14 2.53 3.51
CA ASN A 128 -17.94 1.62 2.69
C ASN A 128 -17.30 0.22 2.59
N HIS A 129 -18.11 -0.83 2.72
CA HIS A 129 -17.69 -2.23 2.57
C HIS A 129 -17.39 -2.62 1.11
N PHE A 130 -17.99 -1.97 0.13
CA PHE A 130 -17.78 -2.17 -1.32
C PHE A 130 -16.46 -1.57 -1.85
N ALA A 131 -15.49 -1.41 -0.97
CA ALA A 131 -14.21 -0.81 -1.30
C ALA A 131 -13.23 -1.80 -1.95
N ASN A 132 -12.28 -1.28 -2.72
CA ASN A 132 -11.17 -2.07 -3.23
C ASN A 132 -10.21 -2.45 -2.09
N LYS A 133 -10.43 -3.65 -1.51
CA LYS A 133 -9.66 -4.18 -0.37
C LYS A 133 -8.16 -4.26 -0.67
N LYS A 134 -7.77 -4.50 -1.92
CA LYS A 134 -6.36 -4.60 -2.33
C LYS A 134 -5.66 -3.24 -2.25
N VAL A 135 -6.27 -2.18 -2.78
CA VAL A 135 -5.75 -0.82 -2.64
C VAL A 135 -5.61 -0.46 -1.15
N LYS A 136 -6.63 -0.76 -0.35
CA LYS A 136 -6.62 -0.50 1.09
C LYS A 136 -5.47 -1.22 1.80
N ALA A 137 -5.18 -2.48 1.43
CA ALA A 137 -4.08 -3.26 1.97
C ALA A 137 -2.72 -2.67 1.58
N LEU A 138 -2.51 -2.33 0.30
CA LEU A 138 -1.27 -1.69 -0.17
C LEU A 138 -1.03 -0.34 0.51
N LEU A 139 -2.07 0.47 0.69
CA LEU A 139 -1.97 1.72 1.46
C LEU A 139 -1.66 1.47 2.94
N SER A 140 -2.11 0.35 3.53
CA SER A 140 -1.72 -0.02 4.89
C SER A 140 -0.22 -0.32 5.00
N MET A 141 0.36 -1.00 4.00
CA MET A 141 1.81 -1.21 3.91
C MET A 141 2.56 0.11 3.73
N ALA A 142 2.03 1.01 2.88
CA ALA A 142 2.59 2.36 2.71
C ALA A 142 2.62 3.15 4.03
N VAL A 143 1.57 3.05 4.84
CA VAL A 143 1.52 3.69 6.18
C VAL A 143 2.61 3.16 7.11
N GLN A 144 2.85 1.84 7.15
CA GLN A 144 3.91 1.27 7.99
C GLN A 144 5.30 1.79 7.58
N SER A 145 5.56 1.84 6.28
CA SER A 145 6.79 2.42 5.74
C SER A 145 6.88 3.93 6.00
N ALA A 146 5.80 4.68 5.77
CA ALA A 146 5.78 6.12 5.97
C ALA A 146 6.01 6.52 7.45
N LYS A 147 5.44 5.79 8.42
CA LYS A 147 5.71 6.01 9.85
C LYS A 147 7.19 5.89 10.18
N LYS A 148 7.94 5.05 9.45
CA LYS A 148 9.37 4.85 9.69
C LYS A 148 10.25 5.89 9.00
N TYR A 149 9.88 6.29 7.78
CA TYR A 149 10.78 7.04 6.88
C TYR A 149 10.32 8.45 6.51
N ASN A 150 9.10 8.86 6.88
CA ASN A 150 8.56 10.19 6.61
C ASN A 150 8.36 10.95 7.92
N SER A 151 9.17 11.98 8.16
CA SER A 151 9.20 12.75 9.41
C SER A 151 7.83 13.38 9.73
N GLN A 152 7.17 13.95 8.72
CA GLN A 152 5.83 14.55 8.86
C GLN A 152 4.77 13.52 9.28
N ILE A 153 4.79 12.34 8.68
CA ILE A 153 3.83 11.27 9.00
C ILE A 153 4.13 10.69 10.38
N LYS A 154 5.39 10.53 10.74
CA LYS A 154 5.82 10.08 12.07
C LYS A 154 5.32 11.05 13.14
N ALA A 155 5.62 12.35 13.02
CA ALA A 155 5.18 13.38 13.96
C ALA A 155 3.64 13.41 14.10
N TYR A 156 2.92 13.32 12.97
CA TYR A 156 1.46 13.25 13.00
C TYR A 156 0.95 12.00 13.74
N PHE A 157 1.58 10.83 13.53
CA PHE A 157 1.18 9.59 14.18
C PHE A 157 1.37 9.69 15.69
N GLU A 158 2.54 10.12 16.17
CA GLU A 158 2.83 10.24 17.61
C GLU A 158 1.91 11.26 18.28
N LYS A 159 1.76 12.46 17.70
CA LYS A 159 0.81 13.49 18.21
C LYS A 159 -0.62 12.96 18.36
N LYS A 160 -1.12 12.16 17.38
CA LYS A 160 -2.48 11.61 17.46
C LYS A 160 -2.60 10.46 18.46
N LYS A 161 -1.53 9.69 18.65
CA LYS A 161 -1.44 8.65 19.67
C LYS A 161 -1.45 9.24 21.09
N GLU A 162 -0.68 10.30 21.33
CA GLU A 162 -0.69 11.05 22.60
C GLU A 162 -2.07 11.64 22.93
N GLN A 163 -2.83 12.05 21.89
CA GLN A 163 -4.22 12.49 22.02
C GLN A 163 -5.21 11.33 22.30
N GLY A 164 -4.75 10.12 22.58
CA GLY A 164 -5.59 8.95 22.87
C GLY A 164 -6.38 8.41 21.67
N LYS A 165 -6.05 8.78 20.43
CA LYS A 165 -6.76 8.26 19.24
C LYS A 165 -6.36 6.82 18.94
N HIS A 166 -7.36 6.01 18.61
CA HIS A 166 -7.13 4.60 18.28
C HIS A 166 -6.21 4.43 17.06
N ILE A 167 -5.23 3.51 17.14
CA ILE A 167 -4.17 3.30 16.13
C ILE A 167 -4.73 3.03 14.72
N LEU A 168 -5.81 2.26 14.60
CA LEU A 168 -6.45 1.98 13.31
C LEU A 168 -7.07 3.23 12.69
N LEU A 169 -7.62 4.13 13.50
CA LEU A 169 -8.14 5.42 13.05
C LEU A 169 -7.01 6.30 12.53
N ILE A 170 -5.92 6.42 13.31
CA ILE A 170 -4.74 7.20 12.90
C ILE A 170 -4.18 6.64 11.59
N SER A 171 -4.04 5.32 11.48
CA SER A 171 -3.56 4.67 10.26
C SER A 171 -4.47 4.94 9.06
N ASN A 172 -5.78 4.98 9.25
CA ASN A 172 -6.72 5.30 8.17
C ASN A 172 -6.61 6.77 7.72
N ASN A 173 -6.41 7.69 8.67
CA ASN A 173 -6.17 9.10 8.37
C ASN A 173 -4.85 9.30 7.60
N ILE A 174 -3.80 8.53 7.94
CA ILE A 174 -2.53 8.58 7.22
C ILE A 174 -2.69 8.03 5.78
N LYS A 175 -3.47 6.96 5.57
CA LYS A 175 -3.79 6.48 4.21
C LYS A 175 -4.40 7.60 3.38
N PHE A 176 -5.37 8.31 3.94
CA PHE A 176 -6.01 9.43 3.27
C PHE A 176 -5.03 10.58 2.98
N LYS A 177 -4.15 10.92 3.93
CA LYS A 177 -3.06 11.89 3.72
C LYS A 177 -2.14 11.47 2.57
N LEU A 178 -1.68 10.20 2.55
CA LEU A 178 -0.81 9.69 1.49
C LEU A 178 -1.49 9.76 0.12
N VAL A 179 -2.78 9.46 0.03
CA VAL A 179 -3.56 9.60 -1.21
C VAL A 179 -3.64 11.06 -1.64
N ASN A 180 -3.92 11.99 -0.73
CA ASN A 180 -3.93 13.42 -1.04
C ASN A 180 -2.58 13.91 -1.56
N ILE A 181 -1.49 13.51 -0.90
CA ILE A 181 -0.12 13.83 -1.32
C ILE A 181 0.15 13.25 -2.73
N ALA A 182 -0.23 12.01 -2.98
CA ALA A 182 -0.04 11.37 -4.28
C ALA A 182 -0.73 12.13 -5.41
N PHE A 183 -2.00 12.51 -5.24
CA PHE A 183 -2.73 13.32 -6.23
C PHE A 183 -2.15 14.72 -6.39
N ALA A 184 -1.69 15.35 -5.30
CA ALA A 184 -1.07 16.67 -5.35
C ALA A 184 0.27 16.65 -6.09
N VAL A 185 1.12 15.65 -5.83
CA VAL A 185 2.41 15.45 -6.50
C VAL A 185 2.22 15.25 -8.00
N ILE A 186 1.28 14.39 -8.40
CA ILE A 186 0.96 14.16 -9.81
C ILE A 186 0.42 15.42 -10.49
N LYS A 187 -0.53 16.11 -9.85
CA LYS A 187 -1.12 17.36 -10.39
C LYS A 187 -0.08 18.46 -10.56
N ARG A 188 0.84 18.58 -9.61
CA ARG A 188 1.92 19.57 -9.64
C ARG A 188 3.05 19.22 -10.60
N GLY A 189 3.26 17.93 -10.86
CA GLY A 189 4.34 17.44 -11.72
C GLY A 189 5.74 17.53 -11.09
N THR A 190 5.85 17.80 -9.79
CA THR A 190 7.12 17.93 -9.06
C THR A 190 7.21 16.93 -7.91
N PRO A 191 8.42 16.42 -7.57
CA PRO A 191 8.62 15.46 -6.49
C PRO A 191 8.10 15.95 -5.13
N TYR A 192 7.79 15.01 -4.25
CA TYR A 192 7.46 15.30 -2.86
C TYR A 192 8.69 15.79 -2.10
N VAL A 193 8.52 16.86 -1.33
CA VAL A 193 9.52 17.40 -0.41
C VAL A 193 9.01 17.26 1.03
N ASP A 194 9.80 16.62 1.89
CA ASP A 194 9.49 16.51 3.32
C ASP A 194 9.98 17.77 4.05
N ILE A 195 9.07 18.72 4.22
CA ILE A 195 9.36 20.05 4.80
C ILE A 195 9.88 19.92 6.24
N TYR A 196 9.44 18.91 6.99
CA TYR A 196 9.90 18.70 8.37
C TYR A 196 11.38 18.31 8.49
N LYS A 197 12.00 17.85 7.41
CA LYS A 197 13.46 17.61 7.40
C LYS A 197 14.26 18.91 7.48
N TYR A 198 13.68 20.01 7.08
CA TYR A 198 14.35 21.32 7.01
C TYR A 198 13.95 22.23 8.16
N ALA A 199 12.84 21.96 8.85
CA ALA A 199 12.38 22.73 10.00
C ALA A 199 13.14 22.46 11.30
N THR A 200 13.95 21.41 11.36
CA THR A 200 14.78 21.04 12.52
C THR A 200 16.20 21.63 12.47
N VAL A 201 16.50 22.49 11.50
CA VAL A 201 17.84 23.11 11.28
C VAL A 201 17.78 24.64 11.51
N ALA A 202 16.63 25.16 11.93
CA ALA A 202 16.46 26.58 12.29
C ALA A 202 16.32 26.75 13.80
#